data_78547c1c02d00607cb03ff3ba893fd8a
#
_entry.id   78547c1c02d00607cb03ff3ba893fd8a
#
_cell.length_a   1.000
_cell.length_b   1.000
_cell.length_c   1.000
_cell.angle_alpha   90.00
_cell.angle_beta   90.00
_cell.angle_gamma   90.00
#
_symmetry.space_group_name_H-M   'P 1'
#
loop_
_entity.id
_entity.type
_entity.pdbx_description
1 polymer ?
#
loop_
_entity_poly.entity_id
_entity_poly.type
_entity_poly.pdbx_seq_one_letter_code
_entity_poly.pdbx_strand_id
1 'polypeptide(L)'
;MGTFKAIVIDKTESGQQVEHRDFDEADLMEGDVTVRVLYSTLNYKDGLALTGRSPVVRRFPMIPGVDLAGKVEHSSHPEFKPGDSVILNGWGLGETHLGAYAQKVRVRGEWLIHLPRGLTLFQAMAIGTAGYTAMLCQMAIERH
;
A
#
# COMPACT_ATOMS: atom_id res chain seq x y z
N MET A 1 -7.74 15.93 13.73
CA MET A 1 -6.94 14.77 13.32
C MET A 1 -7.61 13.55 13.94
N GLY A 2 -7.74 12.47 13.21
CA GLY A 2 -8.43 11.27 13.65
C GLY A 2 -7.48 10.07 13.71
N THR A 3 -7.99 8.97 14.24
CA THR A 3 -7.31 7.67 14.21
C THR A 3 -8.01 6.73 13.23
N PHE A 4 -7.29 5.74 12.75
CA PHE A 4 -7.82 4.69 11.86
C PHE A 4 -7.18 3.35 12.20
N LYS A 5 -7.82 2.25 11.82
CA LYS A 5 -7.31 0.89 12.08
C LYS A 5 -6.20 0.52 11.10
N ALA A 6 -5.13 -0.06 11.63
CA ALA A 6 -4.00 -0.57 10.87
C ALA A 6 -3.40 -1.82 11.51
N ILE A 7 -2.76 -2.64 10.70
CA ILE A 7 -1.81 -3.65 11.16
C ILE A 7 -0.45 -2.97 11.29
N VAL A 8 0.11 -2.96 12.48
CA VAL A 8 1.36 -2.25 12.77
C VAL A 8 2.42 -3.26 13.22
N ILE A 9 3.60 -3.12 12.66
CA ILE A 9 4.80 -3.89 13.03
C ILE A 9 5.71 -2.96 13.84
N ASP A 10 5.93 -3.30 15.09
CA ASP A 10 6.87 -2.64 15.98
C ASP A 10 8.13 -3.49 16.17
N LYS A 11 9.23 -2.84 16.52
CA LYS A 11 10.48 -3.51 16.93
C LYS A 11 10.56 -3.48 18.46
N THR A 12 10.70 -4.66 19.06
CA THR A 12 10.88 -4.83 20.50
C THR A 12 12.25 -5.46 20.79
N GLU A 13 12.62 -5.56 22.05
CA GLU A 13 13.84 -6.26 22.49
C GLU A 13 13.80 -7.74 22.15
N SER A 14 12.61 -8.35 22.12
CA SER A 14 12.38 -9.77 21.80
C SER A 14 12.19 -10.06 20.30
N GLY A 15 12.21 -9.01 19.43
CA GLY A 15 11.99 -9.14 17.98
C GLY A 15 10.89 -8.22 17.45
N GLN A 16 10.19 -8.68 16.41
CA GLN A 16 9.04 -7.96 15.87
C GLN A 16 7.76 -8.33 16.62
N GLN A 17 6.91 -7.32 16.84
CA GLN A 17 5.55 -7.48 17.32
C GLN A 17 4.58 -6.94 16.28
N VAL A 18 3.51 -7.68 16.00
CA VAL A 18 2.48 -7.30 15.02
C VAL A 18 1.16 -7.14 15.75
N GLU A 19 0.55 -5.97 15.61
CA GLU A 19 -0.71 -5.65 16.27
C GLU A 19 -1.71 -5.03 15.30
N HIS A 20 -2.99 -5.35 15.46
CA HIS A 20 -4.09 -4.62 14.85
C HIS A 20 -4.57 -3.56 15.84
N ARG A 21 -4.23 -2.31 15.59
CA ARG A 21 -4.49 -1.19 16.51
C ARG A 21 -4.91 0.10 15.81
N ASP A 22 -5.30 1.08 16.61
CA ASP A 22 -5.47 2.44 16.13
C ASP A 22 -4.10 3.08 15.81
N PHE A 23 -4.05 3.80 14.69
CA PHE A 23 -2.90 4.58 14.23
C PHE A 23 -3.33 6.02 14.02
N ASP A 24 -2.51 6.99 14.42
CA ASP A 24 -2.84 8.41 14.30
C ASP A 24 -2.55 8.93 12.89
N GLU A 25 -3.47 9.71 12.34
CA GLU A 25 -3.25 10.38 11.04
C GLU A 25 -2.06 11.34 11.06
N ALA A 26 -1.69 11.86 12.24
CA ALA A 26 -0.52 12.72 12.40
C ALA A 26 0.79 11.98 12.13
N ASP A 27 0.82 10.67 12.36
CA ASP A 27 2.00 9.82 12.17
C ASP A 27 2.13 9.28 10.73
N LEU A 28 1.17 9.61 9.84
CA LEU A 28 1.30 9.28 8.43
C LEU A 28 2.51 9.98 7.81
N MET A 29 3.23 9.25 6.98
CA MET A 29 4.40 9.78 6.28
C MET A 29 4.02 10.90 5.31
N GLU A 30 5.03 11.66 4.87
CA GLU A 30 4.87 12.73 3.90
C GLU A 30 4.30 12.20 2.58
N GLY A 31 3.42 13.00 1.99
CA GLY A 31 2.77 12.75 0.71
C GLY A 31 1.72 13.82 0.45
N ASP A 32 1.35 13.97 -0.79
CA ASP A 32 0.42 14.99 -1.28
C ASP A 32 -0.97 14.43 -1.60
N VAL A 33 -1.15 13.09 -1.47
CA VAL A 33 -2.44 12.42 -1.64
C VAL A 33 -2.72 11.49 -0.45
N THR A 34 -3.87 11.67 0.19
CA THR A 34 -4.38 10.75 1.23
C THR A 34 -5.48 9.90 0.62
N VAL A 35 -5.33 8.59 0.73
CA VAL A 35 -6.24 7.59 0.16
C VAL A 35 -6.91 6.79 1.27
N ARG A 36 -8.23 6.68 1.20
CA ARG A 36 -8.99 5.68 1.95
C ARG A 36 -8.85 4.34 1.23
N VAL A 37 -8.15 3.41 1.87
CA VAL A 37 -7.92 2.07 1.33
C VAL A 37 -9.21 1.25 1.45
N LEU A 38 -9.64 0.67 0.33
CA LEU A 38 -10.82 -0.22 0.27
C LEU A 38 -10.41 -1.67 0.05
N TYR A 39 -9.34 -1.90 -0.68
CA TYR A 39 -8.79 -3.23 -0.96
C TYR A 39 -7.26 -3.16 -0.97
N SER A 40 -6.65 -4.23 -0.53
CA SER A 40 -5.22 -4.51 -0.65
C SER A 40 -5.04 -5.94 -1.16
N THR A 41 -3.80 -6.40 -1.26
CA THR A 41 -3.46 -7.76 -1.70
C THR A 41 -2.67 -8.47 -0.60
N LEU A 42 -2.39 -9.75 -0.79
CA LEU A 42 -1.45 -10.50 0.03
C LEU A 42 -0.34 -11.06 -0.89
N ASN A 43 0.86 -10.52 -0.75
CA ASN A 43 2.03 -10.98 -1.46
C ASN A 43 2.97 -11.73 -0.54
N TYR A 44 3.86 -12.56 -1.09
CA TYR A 44 4.89 -13.26 -0.33
C TYR A 44 5.75 -12.30 0.51
N LYS A 45 6.06 -11.12 -0.04
CA LYS A 45 6.79 -10.06 0.67
C LYS A 45 6.06 -9.57 1.92
N ASP A 46 4.75 -9.42 1.86
CA ASP A 46 3.94 -9.01 3.03
C ASP A 46 4.01 -10.08 4.13
N GLY A 47 3.99 -11.36 3.75
CA GLY A 47 4.17 -12.47 4.68
C GLY A 47 5.56 -12.47 5.34
N LEU A 48 6.60 -12.15 4.59
CA LEU A 48 7.96 -11.99 5.14
C LEU A 48 8.04 -10.80 6.09
N ALA A 49 7.42 -9.67 5.76
CA ALA A 49 7.37 -8.49 6.61
C ALA A 49 6.66 -8.79 7.94
N LEU A 50 5.49 -9.43 7.88
CA LEU A 50 4.67 -9.77 9.06
C LEU A 50 5.37 -10.79 9.98
N THR A 51 6.09 -11.76 9.41
CA THR A 51 6.74 -12.83 10.18
C THR A 51 8.16 -12.51 10.63
N GLY A 52 8.76 -11.43 10.12
CA GLY A 52 10.16 -11.08 10.39
C GLY A 52 11.17 -12.08 9.85
N ARG A 53 10.76 -13.02 8.97
CA ARG A 53 11.65 -14.05 8.41
C ARG A 53 12.68 -13.52 7.42
N SER A 54 12.53 -12.27 6.98
CA SER A 54 13.47 -11.58 6.11
C SER A 54 13.43 -10.08 6.44
N PRO A 55 14.53 -9.33 6.28
CA PRO A 55 14.60 -7.91 6.60
C PRO A 55 13.90 -7.04 5.55
N VAL A 56 12.60 -7.28 5.32
CA VAL A 56 11.77 -6.49 4.42
C VAL A 56 11.53 -5.10 5.00
N VAL A 57 11.13 -5.05 6.28
CA VAL A 57 10.84 -3.80 6.98
C VAL A 57 12.12 -3.04 7.26
N ARG A 58 12.23 -1.80 6.76
CA ARG A 58 13.44 -0.96 6.86
C ARG A 58 13.35 0.10 7.95
N ARG A 59 12.16 0.34 8.49
CA ARG A 59 11.89 1.29 9.57
C ARG A 59 10.77 0.79 10.45
N PHE A 60 10.74 1.26 11.70
CA PHE A 60 9.69 0.95 12.68
C PHE A 60 9.17 2.24 13.32
N PRO A 61 7.89 2.35 13.68
CA PRO A 61 6.84 1.38 13.35
C PRO A 61 6.59 1.31 11.83
N MET A 62 6.07 0.17 11.36
CA MET A 62 5.72 -0.03 9.95
C MET A 62 4.30 -0.57 9.82
N ILE A 63 3.56 -0.08 8.84
CA ILE A 63 2.33 -0.69 8.35
C ILE A 63 2.70 -1.46 7.08
N PRO A 64 2.53 -2.80 7.04
CA PRO A 64 2.82 -3.60 5.84
C PRO A 64 1.76 -3.39 4.75
N GLY A 65 1.91 -4.10 3.62
CA GLY A 65 0.98 -4.05 2.49
C GLY A 65 1.54 -3.25 1.32
N VAL A 66 1.94 -3.94 0.24
CA VAL A 66 2.63 -3.34 -0.91
C VAL A 66 1.69 -2.79 -1.97
N ASP A 67 0.41 -3.13 -1.92
CA ASP A 67 -0.60 -2.77 -2.91
C ASP A 67 -1.82 -2.14 -2.27
N LEU A 68 -2.45 -1.19 -2.96
CA LEU A 68 -3.73 -0.63 -2.58
C LEU A 68 -4.63 -0.32 -3.77
N ALA A 69 -5.93 -0.39 -3.53
CA ALA A 69 -6.96 0.24 -4.32
C ALA A 69 -7.93 0.99 -3.38
N GLY A 70 -8.25 2.22 -3.72
CA GLY A 70 -9.05 3.05 -2.82
C GLY A 70 -9.60 4.31 -3.45
N LYS A 71 -10.07 5.19 -2.58
CA LYS A 71 -10.60 6.51 -2.94
C LYS A 71 -9.74 7.61 -2.35
N VAL A 72 -9.41 8.60 -3.15
CA VAL A 72 -8.75 9.82 -2.66
C VAL A 72 -9.66 10.54 -1.67
N GLU A 73 -9.15 10.85 -0.49
CA GLU A 73 -9.83 11.68 0.52
C GLU A 73 -9.36 13.13 0.45
N HIS A 74 -8.05 13.33 0.38
CA HIS A 74 -7.42 14.65 0.27
C HIS A 74 -6.31 14.60 -0.75
N SER A 75 -6.14 15.69 -1.53
CA SER A 75 -5.05 15.82 -2.49
C SER A 75 -4.66 17.27 -2.66
N SER A 76 -3.35 17.52 -2.72
CA SER A 76 -2.75 18.73 -3.26
C SER A 76 -2.04 18.47 -4.60
N HIS A 77 -2.03 17.21 -5.08
CA HIS A 77 -1.49 16.84 -6.38
C HIS A 77 -2.43 17.25 -7.51
N PRO A 78 -1.92 17.85 -8.62
CA PRO A 78 -2.77 18.40 -9.67
C PRO A 78 -3.61 17.37 -10.44
N GLU A 79 -3.17 16.12 -10.50
CA GLU A 79 -3.85 15.06 -11.26
C GLU A 79 -4.92 14.30 -10.46
N PHE A 80 -4.98 14.48 -9.13
CA PHE A 80 -5.91 13.74 -8.27
C PHE A 80 -6.77 14.66 -7.44
N LYS A 81 -8.04 14.30 -7.29
CA LYS A 81 -9.02 15.03 -6.47
C LYS A 81 -9.81 14.08 -5.57
N PRO A 82 -10.39 14.59 -4.46
CA PRO A 82 -11.27 13.79 -3.61
C PRO A 82 -12.35 13.06 -4.40
N GLY A 83 -12.53 11.76 -4.09
CA GLY A 83 -13.48 10.87 -4.75
C GLY A 83 -12.89 10.04 -5.90
N ASP A 84 -11.72 10.40 -6.44
CA ASP A 84 -11.08 9.61 -7.49
C ASP A 84 -10.76 8.19 -7.02
N SER A 85 -10.98 7.22 -7.91
CA SER A 85 -10.58 5.83 -7.70
C SER A 85 -9.14 5.65 -8.17
N VAL A 86 -8.28 5.16 -7.28
CA VAL A 86 -6.85 5.03 -7.52
C VAL A 86 -6.34 3.66 -7.12
N ILE A 87 -5.23 3.27 -7.73
CA ILE A 87 -4.45 2.08 -7.38
C ILE A 87 -2.97 2.45 -7.24
N LEU A 88 -2.26 1.68 -6.43
CA LEU A 88 -0.82 1.75 -6.28
C LEU A 88 -0.25 0.35 -6.06
N ASN A 89 0.85 0.05 -6.75
CA ASN A 89 1.59 -1.20 -6.61
C ASN A 89 3.06 -0.89 -6.33
N GLY A 90 3.60 -1.37 -5.22
CA GLY A 90 5.02 -1.26 -4.91
C GLY A 90 5.44 0.08 -4.30
N TRP A 91 6.40 0.77 -4.91
CA TRP A 91 6.98 2.07 -4.48
C TRP A 91 7.51 2.09 -3.03
N GLY A 92 7.88 0.92 -2.48
CA GLY A 92 8.38 0.80 -1.12
C GLY A 92 7.31 0.78 -0.03
N LEU A 93 6.02 0.65 -0.39
CA LEU A 93 4.95 0.43 0.58
C LEU A 93 5.22 -0.83 1.41
N GLY A 94 5.09 -0.71 2.73
CA GLY A 94 5.35 -1.80 3.66
C GLY A 94 6.84 -2.11 3.90
N GLU A 95 7.76 -1.34 3.30
CA GLU A 95 9.22 -1.49 3.45
C GLU A 95 9.86 -0.23 4.03
N THR A 96 9.86 0.84 3.25
CA THR A 96 10.41 2.16 3.57
C THR A 96 9.34 3.21 3.79
N HIS A 97 8.14 2.97 3.27
CA HIS A 97 6.95 3.79 3.44
C HIS A 97 5.82 2.98 4.08
N LEU A 98 4.98 3.64 4.90
CA LEU A 98 3.81 3.00 5.52
C LEU A 98 2.90 2.42 4.43
N GLY A 99 2.52 1.15 4.58
CA GLY A 99 1.81 0.38 3.58
C GLY A 99 0.29 0.39 3.72
N ALA A 100 -0.35 -0.51 3.00
CA ALA A 100 -1.77 -0.52 2.74
C ALA A 100 -2.61 -1.44 3.64
N TYR A 101 -2.01 -2.11 4.63
CA TYR A 101 -2.78 -2.87 5.63
C TYR A 101 -3.34 -1.93 6.70
N ALA A 102 -4.02 -0.90 6.23
CA ALA A 102 -4.64 0.16 7.01
C ALA A 102 -5.86 0.70 6.29
N GLN A 103 -6.74 1.36 7.02
CA GLN A 103 -7.90 2.02 6.42
C GLN A 103 -7.52 3.28 5.62
N LYS A 104 -6.34 3.85 5.91
CA LYS A 104 -5.86 5.10 5.31
C LYS A 104 -4.36 5.06 5.08
N VAL A 105 -3.90 5.67 4.00
CA VAL A 105 -2.49 5.86 3.68
C VAL A 105 -2.29 7.24 3.07
N ARG A 106 -1.12 7.85 3.30
CA ARG A 106 -0.69 9.07 2.62
C ARG A 106 0.52 8.75 1.75
N VAL A 107 0.46 9.11 0.47
CA VAL A 107 1.46 8.76 -0.54
C VAL A 107 1.73 9.94 -1.47
N ARG A 108 2.77 9.83 -2.27
CA ARG A 108 3.02 10.77 -3.36
C ARG A 108 2.08 10.46 -4.52
N GLY A 109 1.46 11.48 -5.09
CA GLY A 109 0.54 11.33 -6.23
C GLY A 109 1.21 10.68 -7.44
N GLU A 110 2.49 10.97 -7.68
CA GLU A 110 3.27 10.35 -8.76
C GLU A 110 3.36 8.81 -8.69
N TRP A 111 3.04 8.20 -7.55
CA TRP A 111 2.99 6.74 -7.39
C TRP A 111 1.63 6.15 -7.72
N LEU A 112 0.62 6.99 -7.79
CA LEU A 112 -0.76 6.57 -8.02
C LEU A 112 -1.07 6.52 -9.51
N ILE A 113 -1.98 5.63 -9.86
CA ILE A 113 -2.65 5.67 -11.17
C ILE A 113 -4.17 5.67 -10.96
N HIS A 114 -4.90 6.33 -11.84
CA HIS A 114 -6.35 6.22 -11.88
C HIS A 114 -6.77 4.78 -12.16
N LEU A 115 -7.84 4.33 -11.51
CA LEU A 115 -8.43 3.03 -11.81
C LEU A 115 -8.78 2.94 -13.30
N PRO A 116 -8.23 1.96 -14.05
CA PRO A 116 -8.53 1.81 -15.47
C PRO A 116 -10.02 1.57 -15.72
N ARG A 117 -10.53 2.11 -16.84
CA ARG A 117 -11.91 1.86 -17.25
C ARG A 117 -12.16 0.37 -17.44
N GLY A 118 -13.31 -0.09 -16.97
CA GLY A 118 -13.71 -1.50 -17.06
C GLY A 118 -13.25 -2.38 -15.91
N LEU A 119 -12.44 -1.86 -14.98
CA LEU A 119 -12.07 -2.55 -13.74
C LEU A 119 -12.79 -1.96 -12.54
N THR A 120 -13.10 -2.80 -11.58
CA THR A 120 -13.45 -2.41 -10.21
C THR A 120 -12.20 -2.37 -9.33
N LEU A 121 -12.25 -1.65 -8.21
CA LEU A 121 -11.16 -1.64 -7.21
C LEU A 121 -10.82 -3.04 -6.70
N PHE A 122 -11.83 -3.91 -6.54
CA PHE A 122 -11.65 -5.31 -6.18
C PHE A 122 -10.86 -6.08 -7.24
N GLN A 123 -11.25 -5.95 -8.53
CA GLN A 123 -10.56 -6.62 -9.64
C GLN A 123 -9.13 -6.13 -9.80
N ALA A 124 -8.88 -4.82 -9.62
CA ALA A 124 -7.54 -4.26 -9.64
C ALA A 124 -6.63 -4.91 -8.58
N MET A 125 -7.15 -5.16 -7.38
CA MET A 125 -6.40 -5.84 -6.32
C MET A 125 -6.36 -7.36 -6.50
N ALA A 126 -7.33 -7.98 -7.16
CA ALA A 126 -7.22 -9.38 -7.59
C ALA A 126 -6.06 -9.60 -8.60
N ILE A 127 -5.74 -8.60 -9.41
CA ILE A 127 -4.54 -8.57 -10.26
C ILE A 127 -3.30 -8.30 -9.39
N GLY A 128 -3.26 -7.17 -8.70
CA GLY A 128 -2.20 -6.75 -7.79
C GLY A 128 -0.79 -6.76 -8.43
N THR A 129 0.22 -6.67 -7.57
CA THR A 129 1.63 -6.76 -7.99
C THR A 129 1.94 -8.11 -8.65
N ALA A 130 1.33 -9.20 -8.20
CA ALA A 130 1.57 -10.54 -8.76
C ALA A 130 1.12 -10.65 -10.22
N GLY A 131 -0.12 -10.26 -10.53
CA GLY A 131 -0.64 -10.29 -11.89
C GLY A 131 0.05 -9.27 -12.81
N TYR A 132 0.36 -8.09 -12.32
CA TYR A 132 1.14 -7.08 -13.03
C TYR A 132 2.52 -7.62 -13.42
N THR A 133 3.24 -8.24 -12.49
CA THR A 133 4.56 -8.83 -12.74
C THR A 133 4.47 -9.99 -13.75
N ALA A 134 3.48 -10.87 -13.59
CA ALA A 134 3.26 -11.99 -14.53
C ALA A 134 3.03 -11.50 -15.96
N MET A 135 2.23 -10.44 -16.12
CA MET A 135 1.97 -9.85 -17.44
C MET A 135 3.24 -9.25 -18.06
N LEU A 136 4.07 -8.55 -17.27
CA LEU A 136 5.35 -8.01 -17.75
C LEU A 136 6.30 -9.12 -18.22
N CYS A 137 6.35 -10.25 -17.49
CA CYS A 137 7.14 -11.42 -17.89
C CYS A 137 6.64 -12.02 -19.21
N GLN A 138 5.32 -12.20 -19.34
CA GLN A 138 4.72 -12.70 -20.59
C GLN A 138 5.04 -11.79 -21.78
N MET A 139 4.80 -10.49 -21.63
CA MET A 139 5.10 -9.51 -22.69
C MET A 139 6.58 -9.50 -23.08
N ALA A 140 7.50 -9.72 -22.15
CA ALA A 140 8.93 -9.81 -22.43
C ALA A 140 9.26 -11.06 -23.26
N ILE A 141 8.64 -12.21 -22.95
CA ILE A 141 8.82 -13.47 -23.68
C ILE A 141 8.25 -13.37 -25.10
N GLU A 142 7.07 -12.77 -25.29
CA GLU A 142 6.42 -12.63 -26.58
C GLU A 142 7.16 -11.69 -27.56
N ARG A 143 8.02 -10.79 -27.04
CA ARG A 143 8.82 -9.85 -27.85
C ARG A 143 10.17 -10.40 -28.32
N HIS A 144 10.53 -11.59 -27.88
CA HIS A 144 11.77 -12.30 -28.21
C HIS A 144 11.46 -13.61 -28.96
#